data_bb423630a65d98b17411e83db1a675e5
#
_entry.id   bb423630a65d98b17411e83db1a675e5
#
_cell.length_a   1.000
_cell.length_b   1.000
_cell.length_c   1.000
_cell.angle_alpha   90.00
_cell.angle_beta   90.00
_cell.angle_gamma   90.00
#
_symmetry.space_group_name_H-M   'P 1'
#
loop_
_entity.id
_entity.type
_entity.pdbx_description
1 polymer ?
#
loop_
_entity_poly.entity_id
_entity_poly.type
_entity_poly.pdbx_seq_one_letter_code
_entity_poly.pdbx_strand_id
1 'polypeptide(L)'
;MEENIKEVFVIDASYLLAFLLNENNYEVNKLMEKYQAKQINLISTFLFKFEVSNALKTAVLRKRINKLKAQKLLSAFLEFDITEEKIDYLEVLKLALLKKISVYDASYLFLSKKYKITLLSLDHSLK
;
A
#
# COMPACT_ATOMS: atom_id res chain seq x y z
N MET A 1 -10.12 -21.24 24.47
CA MET A 1 -9.72 -19.84 24.33
C MET A 1 -9.80 -19.46 22.84
N GLU A 2 -10.58 -18.46 22.51
CA GLU A 2 -10.69 -18.02 21.14
C GLU A 2 -9.50 -17.17 20.76
N GLU A 3 -8.87 -17.51 19.65
CA GLU A 3 -7.84 -16.66 19.08
C GLU A 3 -8.50 -15.54 18.28
N ASN A 4 -8.12 -14.30 18.58
CA ASN A 4 -8.55 -13.17 17.78
C ASN A 4 -7.78 -13.16 16.47
N ILE A 5 -8.42 -13.65 15.41
CA ILE A 5 -7.86 -13.61 14.08
C ILE A 5 -8.08 -12.21 13.53
N LYS A 6 -6.98 -11.48 13.32
CA LYS A 6 -7.05 -10.13 12.75
C LYS A 6 -7.30 -10.21 11.25
N GLU A 7 -8.14 -9.32 10.77
CA GLU A 7 -8.34 -9.13 9.34
C GLU A 7 -7.04 -8.65 8.70
N VAL A 8 -6.75 -9.15 7.49
CA VAL A 8 -5.54 -8.79 6.74
C VAL A 8 -5.95 -8.16 5.41
N PHE A 9 -5.25 -7.10 5.03
CA PHE A 9 -5.47 -6.43 3.75
C PHE A 9 -4.15 -6.30 3.01
N VAL A 10 -4.21 -6.27 1.68
CA VAL A 10 -3.09 -5.80 0.86
C VAL A 10 -3.23 -4.28 0.73
N ILE A 11 -2.13 -3.56 0.91
CA ILE A 11 -2.12 -2.10 0.75
C ILE A 11 -1.16 -1.72 -0.38
N ASP A 12 -1.58 -0.79 -1.25
CA ASP A 12 -0.70 -0.21 -2.25
C ASP A 12 -0.24 1.18 -1.85
N ALA A 13 0.68 1.74 -2.64
CA ALA A 13 1.28 3.03 -2.33
C ALA A 13 0.28 4.19 -2.36
N SER A 14 -0.71 4.15 -3.26
CA SER A 14 -1.71 5.23 -3.36
C SER A 14 -2.51 5.39 -2.07
N TYR A 15 -2.90 4.27 -1.48
CA TYR A 15 -3.67 4.27 -0.25
C TYR A 15 -2.86 4.81 0.92
N LEU A 16 -1.63 4.31 1.07
CA LEU A 16 -0.76 4.76 2.15
C LEU A 16 -0.41 6.24 2.03
N LEU A 17 -0.15 6.71 0.80
CA LEU A 17 0.20 8.11 0.57
C LEU A 17 -0.92 9.07 0.96
N ALA A 18 -2.17 8.70 0.72
CA ALA A 18 -3.30 9.51 1.16
C ALA A 18 -3.28 9.70 2.68
N PHE A 19 -2.83 8.69 3.42
CA PHE A 19 -2.65 8.79 4.86
C PHE A 19 -1.44 9.64 5.23
N LEU A 20 -0.26 9.35 4.65
CA LEU A 20 0.97 10.08 4.96
C LEU A 20 0.89 11.56 4.63
N LEU A 21 0.27 11.90 3.49
CA LEU A 21 0.14 13.29 3.04
C LEU A 21 -1.11 13.98 3.62
N ASN A 22 -1.86 13.29 4.47
CA ASN A 22 -3.06 13.79 5.12
C ASN A 22 -4.05 14.41 4.13
N GLU A 23 -4.49 13.59 3.17
CA GLU A 23 -5.39 14.05 2.10
C GLU A 23 -6.86 14.10 2.53
N ASN A 24 -7.15 14.05 3.83
CA ASN A 24 -8.50 14.15 4.40
C ASN A 24 -9.45 13.07 3.88
N ASN A 25 -8.95 11.88 3.61
CA ASN A 25 -9.78 10.74 3.22
C ASN A 25 -10.23 9.99 4.47
N TYR A 26 -11.53 10.08 4.76
CA TYR A 26 -12.09 9.50 5.98
C TYR A 26 -11.88 7.98 6.07
N GLU A 27 -12.14 7.26 4.97
CA GLU A 27 -12.02 5.80 4.97
C GLU A 27 -10.57 5.36 5.18
N VAL A 28 -9.63 6.01 4.49
CA VAL A 28 -8.20 5.74 4.65
C VAL A 28 -7.77 5.97 6.09
N ASN A 29 -8.12 7.12 6.64
CA ASN A 29 -7.71 7.49 8.00
C ASN A 29 -8.29 6.52 9.03
N LYS A 30 -9.55 6.15 8.88
CA LYS A 30 -10.21 5.21 9.80
C LYS A 30 -9.55 3.85 9.76
N LEU A 31 -9.22 3.34 8.57
CA LEU A 31 -8.58 2.04 8.44
C LEU A 31 -7.16 2.07 9.00
N MET A 32 -6.42 3.14 8.74
CA MET A 32 -5.06 3.28 9.25
C MET A 32 -5.04 3.44 10.78
N GLU A 33 -6.06 4.04 11.37
CA GLU A 33 -6.22 4.07 12.83
C GLU A 33 -6.37 2.65 13.37
N LYS A 34 -7.15 1.80 12.73
CA LYS A 34 -7.28 0.39 13.11
C LYS A 34 -5.95 -0.34 13.03
N TYR A 35 -5.17 -0.06 11.98
CA TYR A 35 -3.84 -0.65 11.84
C TYR A 35 -2.93 -0.20 12.99
N GLN A 36 -2.90 1.10 13.29
CA GLN A 36 -2.09 1.65 14.38
C GLN A 36 -2.52 1.12 15.75
N ALA A 37 -3.80 0.82 15.92
CA ALA A 37 -4.34 0.19 17.13
C ALA A 37 -4.13 -1.34 17.16
N LYS A 38 -3.42 -1.89 16.17
CA LYS A 38 -3.14 -3.33 16.05
C LYS A 38 -4.39 -4.20 15.93
N GLN A 39 -5.44 -3.64 15.35
CA GLN A 39 -6.70 -4.35 15.12
C GLN A 39 -6.74 -5.08 13.78
N ILE A 40 -5.90 -4.67 12.84
CA ILE A 40 -5.76 -5.29 11.52
C ILE A 40 -4.29 -5.46 11.17
N ASN A 41 -4.00 -6.34 10.21
CA ASN A 41 -2.67 -6.51 9.64
C ASN A 41 -2.67 -6.06 8.18
N LEU A 42 -1.52 -5.55 7.74
CA LEU A 42 -1.32 -5.14 6.35
C LEU A 42 -0.15 -5.91 5.76
N ILE A 43 -0.30 -6.33 4.52
CA ILE A 43 0.77 -6.91 3.71
C ILE A 43 0.90 -6.13 2.41
N SER A 44 2.04 -6.23 1.76
CA SER A 44 2.27 -5.57 0.48
C SER A 44 3.37 -6.30 -0.31
N THR A 45 3.71 -5.77 -1.47
CA THR A 45 4.80 -6.32 -2.30
C THR A 45 6.12 -5.66 -1.93
N PHE A 46 7.24 -6.24 -2.42
CA PHE A 46 8.56 -5.64 -2.24
C PHE A 46 8.70 -4.28 -2.95
N LEU A 47 7.80 -3.96 -3.90
CA LEU A 47 7.80 -2.67 -4.60
C LEU A 47 7.24 -1.53 -3.75
N PHE A 48 6.52 -1.86 -2.70
CA PHE A 48 5.74 -0.90 -1.91
C PHE A 48 6.59 0.26 -1.38
N LYS A 49 7.71 -0.05 -0.73
CA LYS A 49 8.59 0.99 -0.17
C LYS A 49 9.23 1.85 -1.24
N PHE A 50 9.57 1.27 -2.39
CA PHE A 50 10.08 2.04 -3.52
C PHE A 50 9.02 2.98 -4.07
N GLU A 51 7.80 2.51 -4.23
CA GLU A 51 6.72 3.34 -4.77
C GLU A 51 6.35 4.48 -3.81
N VAL A 52 6.30 4.21 -2.51
CA VAL A 52 6.06 5.25 -1.49
C VAL A 52 7.18 6.29 -1.53
N SER A 53 8.43 5.84 -1.56
CA SER A 53 9.59 6.74 -1.62
C SER A 53 9.56 7.60 -2.87
N ASN A 54 9.26 7.01 -4.02
CA ASN A 54 9.18 7.73 -5.29
C ASN A 54 8.06 8.76 -5.29
N ALA A 55 6.92 8.43 -4.71
CA ALA A 55 5.80 9.36 -4.63
C ALA A 55 6.07 10.53 -3.69
N LEU A 56 6.82 10.31 -2.60
CA LEU A 56 7.27 11.40 -1.73
C LEU A 56 8.24 12.32 -2.46
N LYS A 57 9.17 11.75 -3.25
CA LYS A 57 10.05 12.54 -4.11
C LYS A 57 9.23 13.40 -5.08
N THR A 58 8.22 12.82 -5.72
CA THR A 58 7.35 13.54 -6.65
C THR A 58 6.61 14.68 -5.96
N ALA A 59 6.12 14.45 -4.73
CA ALA A 59 5.44 15.48 -3.96
C ALA A 59 6.36 16.67 -3.67
N VAL A 60 7.65 16.42 -3.39
CA VAL A 60 8.65 17.48 -3.23
C VAL A 60 8.84 18.25 -4.53
N LEU A 61 9.01 17.55 -5.65
CA LEU A 61 9.23 18.18 -6.95
C LEU A 61 8.02 19.01 -7.39
N ARG A 62 6.82 18.61 -7.01
CA ARG A 62 5.59 19.36 -7.28
C ARG A 62 5.28 20.41 -6.22
N LYS A 63 6.19 20.64 -5.28
CA LYS A 63 6.08 21.65 -4.23
C LYS A 63 4.87 21.45 -3.31
N ARG A 64 4.40 20.21 -3.15
CA ARG A 64 3.33 19.88 -2.20
C ARG A 64 3.85 19.79 -0.78
N ILE A 65 5.07 19.29 -0.62
CA ILE A 65 5.79 19.21 0.66
C ILE A 65 7.25 19.60 0.41
N ASN A 66 7.96 19.95 1.47
CA ASN A 66 9.39 20.21 1.36
C ASN A 66 10.21 18.95 1.60
N LYS A 67 11.51 19.03 1.31
CA LYS A 67 12.44 17.91 1.43
C LYS A 67 12.47 17.34 2.87
N LEU A 68 12.51 18.21 3.88
CA LEU A 68 12.56 17.76 5.27
C LEU A 68 11.29 17.00 5.66
N LYS A 69 10.14 17.49 5.23
CA LYS A 69 8.85 16.81 5.49
C LYS A 69 8.83 15.43 4.84
N ALA A 70 9.29 15.32 3.58
CA ALA A 70 9.36 14.03 2.89
C ALA A 70 10.23 13.03 3.66
N GLN A 71 11.40 13.48 4.14
CA GLN A 71 12.30 12.62 4.91
C GLN A 71 11.68 12.16 6.22
N LYS A 72 10.98 13.05 6.91
CA LYS A 72 10.29 12.70 8.16
C LYS A 72 9.15 11.71 7.94
N LEU A 73 8.37 11.90 6.89
CA LEU A 73 7.28 11.00 6.54
C LEU A 73 7.79 9.61 6.18
N LEU A 74 8.86 9.56 5.38
CA LEU A 74 9.47 8.28 5.01
C LEU A 74 10.01 7.56 6.24
N SER A 75 10.73 8.27 7.11
CA SER A 75 11.29 7.68 8.33
C SER A 75 10.19 7.08 9.22
N ALA A 76 9.09 7.82 9.39
CA ALA A 76 7.94 7.33 10.16
C ALA A 76 7.32 6.08 9.51
N PHE A 77 7.15 6.12 8.19
CA PHE A 77 6.60 5.00 7.45
C PHE A 77 7.47 3.74 7.56
N LEU A 78 8.79 3.88 7.53
CA LEU A 78 9.70 2.73 7.63
C LEU A 78 9.62 2.01 8.97
N GLU A 79 9.03 2.63 9.99
CA GLU A 79 8.75 1.99 11.28
C GLU A 79 7.45 1.18 11.27
N PHE A 80 6.66 1.25 10.21
CA PHE A 80 5.41 0.48 10.11
C PHE A 80 5.74 -1.01 9.94
N ASP A 81 4.92 -1.84 10.56
CA ASP A 81 5.05 -3.30 10.50
C ASP A 81 4.16 -3.87 9.38
N ILE A 82 4.51 -3.55 8.14
CA ILE A 82 3.82 -4.04 6.95
C ILE A 82 4.69 -5.09 6.31
N THR A 83 4.20 -6.33 6.27
CA THR A 83 4.97 -7.46 5.76
C THR A 83 5.04 -7.43 4.24
N GLU A 84 6.24 -7.55 3.69
CA GLU A 84 6.44 -7.71 2.25
C GLU A 84 6.32 -9.19 1.89
N GLU A 85 5.43 -9.49 0.95
CA GLU A 85 5.17 -10.85 0.50
C GLU A 85 5.80 -11.09 -0.87
N LYS A 86 6.19 -12.34 -1.12
CA LYS A 86 6.73 -12.75 -2.40
C LYS A 86 5.65 -12.82 -3.47
N ILE A 87 6.02 -12.50 -4.69
CA ILE A 87 5.14 -12.60 -5.84
C ILE A 87 5.66 -13.65 -6.82
N ASP A 88 4.76 -14.22 -7.61
CA ASP A 88 5.10 -15.09 -8.71
C ASP A 88 5.13 -14.24 -9.99
N TYR A 89 6.33 -14.01 -10.52
CA TYR A 89 6.50 -13.10 -11.66
C TYR A 89 5.73 -13.54 -12.91
N LEU A 90 5.67 -14.85 -13.17
CA LEU A 90 4.94 -15.34 -14.35
C LEU A 90 3.44 -15.11 -14.20
N GLU A 91 2.89 -15.37 -13.03
CA GLU A 91 1.47 -15.13 -12.75
C GLU A 91 1.14 -13.63 -12.77
N VAL A 92 2.04 -12.80 -12.24
CA VAL A 92 1.89 -11.35 -12.28
C VAL A 92 1.90 -10.83 -13.72
N LEU A 93 2.80 -11.34 -14.57
CA LEU A 93 2.84 -10.97 -15.99
C LEU A 93 1.53 -11.34 -16.69
N LYS A 94 1.03 -12.55 -16.47
CA LYS A 94 -0.25 -12.99 -17.03
C LYS A 94 -1.39 -12.08 -16.61
N LEU A 95 -1.43 -11.72 -15.33
CA LEU A 95 -2.47 -10.85 -14.79
C LEU A 95 -2.39 -9.45 -15.39
N ALA A 96 -1.17 -8.91 -15.52
CA ALA A 96 -0.95 -7.60 -16.12
C ALA A 96 -1.44 -7.55 -17.56
N LEU A 97 -1.14 -8.59 -18.35
CA LEU A 97 -1.59 -8.69 -19.73
C LEU A 97 -3.11 -8.84 -19.82
N LEU A 98 -3.70 -9.65 -18.97
CA LEU A 98 -5.14 -9.88 -18.95
C LEU A 98 -5.91 -8.60 -18.58
N LYS A 99 -5.45 -7.89 -17.59
CA LYS A 99 -6.12 -6.69 -17.06
C LYS A 99 -5.69 -5.41 -17.76
N LYS A 100 -4.65 -5.48 -18.59
CA LYS A 100 -4.08 -4.29 -19.29
C LYS A 100 -3.61 -3.22 -18.30
N ILE A 101 -2.95 -3.65 -17.24
CA ILE A 101 -2.36 -2.79 -16.22
C ILE A 101 -0.86 -3.03 -16.16
N SER A 102 -0.14 -2.17 -15.43
CA SER A 102 1.30 -2.34 -15.26
C SER A 102 1.60 -3.61 -14.47
N VAL A 103 2.81 -4.15 -14.63
CA VAL A 103 3.28 -5.27 -13.81
C VAL A 103 3.33 -4.85 -12.33
N TYR A 104 3.65 -3.59 -12.05
CA TYR A 104 3.66 -3.07 -10.69
C TYR A 104 2.27 -3.16 -10.04
N ASP A 105 1.25 -2.64 -10.73
CA ASP A 105 -0.14 -2.70 -10.24
C ASP A 105 -0.62 -4.15 -10.13
N ALA A 106 -0.27 -4.97 -11.11
CA ALA A 106 -0.64 -6.39 -11.10
C ALA A 106 -0.02 -7.13 -9.91
N SER A 107 1.15 -6.71 -9.42
CA SER A 107 1.78 -7.36 -8.27
C SER A 107 0.92 -7.23 -7.00
N TYR A 108 0.32 -6.08 -6.79
CA TYR A 108 -0.61 -5.89 -5.65
C TYR A 108 -1.87 -6.71 -5.82
N LEU A 109 -2.45 -6.68 -7.01
CA LEU A 109 -3.66 -7.44 -7.31
C LEU A 109 -3.41 -8.95 -7.19
N PHE A 110 -2.23 -9.42 -7.58
CA PHE A 110 -1.82 -10.81 -7.42
C PHE A 110 -1.89 -11.25 -5.95
N LEU A 111 -1.35 -10.44 -5.03
CA LEU A 111 -1.39 -10.79 -3.60
C LEU A 111 -2.83 -10.87 -3.09
N SER A 112 -3.67 -9.93 -3.49
CA SER A 112 -5.08 -9.91 -3.12
C SER A 112 -5.78 -11.20 -3.56
N LYS A 113 -5.53 -11.63 -4.79
CA LYS A 113 -6.13 -12.86 -5.34
C LYS A 113 -5.55 -14.11 -4.70
N LYS A 114 -4.23 -14.14 -4.48
CA LYS A 114 -3.55 -15.29 -3.88
C LYS A 114 -4.08 -15.60 -2.50
N TYR A 115 -4.23 -14.59 -1.66
CA TYR A 115 -4.66 -14.76 -0.28
C TYR A 115 -6.17 -14.58 -0.09
N LYS A 116 -6.89 -14.20 -1.15
CA LYS A 116 -8.35 -13.95 -1.11
C LYS A 116 -8.69 -12.88 -0.05
N ILE A 117 -7.94 -11.80 -0.07
CA ILE A 117 -8.11 -10.66 0.84
C ILE A 117 -8.28 -9.37 0.02
N THR A 118 -8.84 -8.35 0.67
CA THR A 118 -9.14 -7.08 0.01
C THR A 118 -7.87 -6.29 -0.27
N LEU A 119 -7.78 -5.73 -1.48
CA LEU A 119 -6.75 -4.77 -1.85
C LEU A 119 -7.23 -3.35 -1.51
N LEU A 120 -6.44 -2.65 -0.70
CA LEU A 120 -6.66 -1.25 -0.37
C LEU A 120 -5.89 -0.40 -1.36
N SER A 121 -6.61 0.24 -2.27
CA SER A 121 -6.05 1.08 -3.32
C SER A 121 -7.01 2.22 -3.61
N LEU A 122 -6.44 3.39 -3.95
CA LEU A 122 -7.22 4.51 -4.47
C LEU A 122 -7.22 4.53 -6.01
N ASP A 123 -6.51 3.60 -6.63
CA ASP A 123 -6.51 3.42 -8.07
C ASP A 123 -7.72 2.60 -8.50
N HIS A 124 -8.68 3.24 -9.15
CA HIS A 124 -9.92 2.60 -9.57
C HIS A 124 -9.71 1.45 -10.57
N SER A 125 -8.61 1.47 -11.31
CA SER A 125 -8.31 0.41 -12.28
C SER A 125 -8.01 -0.94 -11.59
N LEU A 126 -7.71 -0.93 -10.29
CA LEU A 126 -7.40 -2.14 -9.52
C LEU A 126 -8.61 -2.71 -8.76
N LYS A 127 -9.75 -2.07 -8.86
CA LYS A 127 -10.94 -2.50 -8.12
C LYS A 127 -11.88 -3.33 -8.98
#